data_204ac5fad8e48e41afa611868d502243
#
_entry.id   204ac5fad8e48e41afa611868d502243
#
_cell.length_a   1.000
_cell.length_b   1.000
_cell.length_c   1.000
_cell.angle_alpha   90.00
_cell.angle_beta   90.00
_cell.angle_gamma   90.00
#
_symmetry.space_group_name_H-M   'P 1'
#
loop_
_entity.id
_entity.type
_entity.pdbx_description
1 polymer ?
#
loop_
_entity_poly.entity_id
_entity_poly.type
_entity_poly.pdbx_seq_one_letter_code
_entity_poly.pdbx_strand_id
1 'polypeptide(L)'
;GPFKLAEWKPNEIIRVVRNEHYWDAKNIKLDEIEFYPVSGNLQTAERMFRANEVDTIETLVITKVPVYKRDNPSVLRLEPFVGTYFYRINVTRPPLDDPRVRLALAMSVDKESICNEVLFGAFTPAVALTPPGIGGYTAEAGISYDLAKAKALLTEAGFPEGKGMRDIEILYNES
;
A
#
# COMPACT_ATOMS: atom_id res chain seq x y z
N GLY A 1 5.47 -27.49 -3.47
CA GLY A 1 5.35 -26.34 -4.34
C GLY A 1 6.02 -26.58 -5.69
N PRO A 2 5.85 -25.68 -6.69
CA PRO A 2 6.41 -25.84 -8.04
C PRO A 2 7.93 -25.77 -8.10
N PHE A 3 8.55 -25.18 -7.09
CA PHE A 3 10.00 -25.08 -6.96
C PHE A 3 10.48 -25.64 -5.63
N LYS A 4 11.74 -26.05 -5.58
CA LYS A 4 12.47 -26.51 -4.40
C LYS A 4 13.76 -25.73 -4.22
N LEU A 5 14.20 -25.51 -2.98
CA LEU A 5 15.43 -24.79 -2.66
C LEU A 5 16.64 -25.57 -3.19
N ALA A 6 17.49 -24.89 -3.96
CA ALA A 6 18.75 -25.44 -4.44
C ALA A 6 19.95 -24.78 -3.74
N GLU A 7 19.90 -23.49 -3.48
CA GLU A 7 20.97 -22.75 -2.82
C GLU A 7 20.41 -21.62 -1.96
N TRP A 8 21.03 -21.37 -0.81
CA TRP A 8 20.76 -20.20 0.01
C TRP A 8 22.08 -19.66 0.59
N LYS A 9 22.49 -18.54 0.07
CA LYS A 9 23.58 -17.75 0.64
C LYS A 9 22.98 -16.49 1.27
N PRO A 10 23.03 -16.33 2.59
CA PRO A 10 22.47 -15.16 3.28
C PRO A 10 23.03 -13.85 2.70
N ASN A 11 22.11 -12.90 2.44
CA ASN A 11 22.39 -11.58 1.85
C ASN A 11 23.02 -11.58 0.43
N GLU A 12 23.15 -12.72 -0.22
CA GLU A 12 23.67 -12.82 -1.57
C GLU A 12 22.61 -13.30 -2.55
N ILE A 13 22.13 -14.55 -2.38
CA ILE A 13 21.20 -15.17 -3.32
C ILE A 13 20.38 -16.28 -2.66
N ILE A 14 19.14 -16.40 -3.10
CA ILE A 14 18.32 -17.60 -2.91
C ILE A 14 18.00 -18.15 -4.29
N ARG A 15 18.39 -19.39 -4.55
CA ARG A 15 18.14 -20.06 -5.81
C ARG A 15 17.18 -21.23 -5.59
N VAL A 16 16.12 -21.28 -6.39
CA VAL A 16 15.17 -22.38 -6.39
C VAL A 16 15.09 -22.99 -7.78
N VAL A 17 14.98 -24.31 -7.85
CA VAL A 17 14.88 -25.06 -9.12
C VAL A 17 13.53 -25.74 -9.21
N ARG A 18 13.06 -26.01 -10.42
CA ARG A 18 11.81 -26.72 -10.70
C ARG A 18 11.73 -28.02 -9.87
N ASN A 19 10.57 -28.24 -9.30
CA ASN A 19 10.28 -29.46 -8.56
C ASN A 19 9.50 -30.45 -9.45
N GLU A 20 10.16 -31.47 -9.95
CA GLU A 20 9.57 -32.49 -10.81
C GLU A 20 8.49 -33.33 -10.12
N HIS A 21 8.48 -33.36 -8.78
CA HIS A 21 7.46 -34.06 -7.99
C HIS A 21 6.23 -33.19 -7.67
N TYR A 22 6.19 -31.97 -8.18
CA TYR A 22 5.00 -31.12 -8.05
C TYR A 22 3.86 -31.68 -8.89
N TRP A 23 2.64 -31.70 -8.33
CA TRP A 23 1.48 -32.31 -8.99
C TRP A 23 1.20 -31.75 -10.41
N ASP A 24 1.56 -30.51 -10.67
CA ASP A 24 1.38 -29.80 -11.94
C ASP A 24 2.72 -29.42 -12.59
N ALA A 25 3.77 -30.21 -12.35
CA ALA A 25 5.14 -29.92 -12.82
C ALA A 25 5.23 -29.70 -14.34
N LYS A 26 4.39 -30.41 -15.12
CA LYS A 26 4.34 -30.30 -16.60
C LYS A 26 3.95 -28.90 -17.10
N ASN A 27 3.26 -28.09 -16.29
CA ASN A 27 2.83 -26.75 -16.65
C ASN A 27 3.81 -25.68 -16.17
N ILE A 28 4.83 -26.05 -15.39
CA ILE A 28 5.87 -25.12 -14.92
C ILE A 28 6.88 -24.93 -16.05
N LYS A 29 7.00 -23.69 -16.52
CA LYS A 29 7.84 -23.35 -17.68
C LYS A 29 9.23 -22.86 -17.29
N LEU A 30 9.41 -22.36 -16.07
CA LEU A 30 10.69 -21.92 -15.56
C LEU A 30 11.45 -23.09 -14.97
N ASP A 31 12.73 -23.20 -15.25
CA ASP A 31 13.62 -24.21 -14.68
C ASP A 31 14.19 -23.78 -13.34
N GLU A 32 14.47 -22.48 -13.23
CA GLU A 32 15.13 -21.88 -12.08
C GLU A 32 14.63 -20.47 -11.82
N ILE A 33 14.67 -20.01 -10.55
CA ILE A 33 14.43 -18.62 -10.15
C ILE A 33 15.50 -18.24 -9.15
N GLU A 34 16.13 -17.11 -9.39
CA GLU A 34 17.11 -16.50 -8.50
C GLU A 34 16.53 -15.25 -7.83
N PHE A 35 16.60 -15.19 -6.51
CA PHE A 35 16.17 -14.03 -5.72
C PHE A 35 17.40 -13.33 -5.14
N TYR A 36 17.54 -12.05 -5.44
CA TYR A 36 18.59 -11.19 -4.92
C TYR A 36 18.05 -10.33 -3.79
N PRO A 37 18.44 -10.55 -2.53
CA PRO A 37 17.92 -9.82 -1.38
C PRO A 37 18.53 -8.41 -1.32
N VAL A 38 17.89 -7.46 -1.96
CA VAL A 38 18.30 -6.02 -1.95
C VAL A 38 17.63 -5.26 -0.81
N SER A 39 17.57 -5.86 0.37
CA SER A 39 16.91 -5.41 1.61
C SER A 39 16.56 -3.90 1.68
N GLY A 40 15.31 -3.54 1.37
CA GLY A 40 14.78 -2.18 1.55
C GLY A 40 15.33 -1.11 0.60
N ASN A 41 16.32 -1.41 -0.26
CA ASN A 41 16.88 -0.44 -1.19
C ASN A 41 16.22 -0.54 -2.57
N LEU A 42 15.05 0.10 -2.68
CA LEU A 42 14.27 0.12 -3.92
C LEU A 42 15.02 0.76 -5.10
N GLN A 43 15.91 1.72 -4.84
CA GLN A 43 16.73 2.35 -5.86
C GLN A 43 17.77 1.37 -6.44
N THR A 44 18.32 0.50 -5.60
CA THR A 44 19.23 -0.56 -6.08
C THR A 44 18.48 -1.58 -6.92
N ALA A 45 17.32 -2.04 -6.48
CA ALA A 45 16.47 -2.95 -7.25
C ALA A 45 16.11 -2.35 -8.63
N GLU A 46 15.70 -1.09 -8.68
CA GLU A 46 15.37 -0.39 -9.93
C GLU A 46 16.61 -0.27 -10.86
N ARG A 47 17.81 -0.01 -10.33
CA ARG A 47 19.04 -0.01 -11.12
C ARG A 47 19.35 -1.37 -11.73
N MET A 48 19.25 -2.45 -10.95
CA MET A 48 19.45 -3.82 -11.43
C MET A 48 18.50 -4.17 -12.55
N PHE A 49 17.23 -3.80 -12.42
CA PHE A 49 16.23 -3.99 -13.47
C PHE A 49 16.61 -3.22 -14.76
N ARG A 50 17.00 -1.96 -14.66
CA ARG A 50 17.43 -1.16 -15.82
C ARG A 50 18.71 -1.65 -16.46
N ALA A 51 19.59 -2.28 -15.68
CA ALA A 51 20.83 -2.88 -16.18
C ALA A 51 20.61 -4.28 -16.80
N ASN A 52 19.37 -4.79 -16.79
CA ASN A 52 19.01 -6.16 -17.18
C ASN A 52 19.73 -7.24 -16.33
N GLU A 53 20.04 -6.92 -15.08
CA GLU A 53 20.61 -7.87 -14.11
C GLU A 53 19.51 -8.72 -13.45
N VAL A 54 18.25 -8.22 -13.45
CA VAL A 54 17.06 -8.94 -12.97
C VAL A 54 15.90 -8.73 -13.94
N ASP A 55 15.04 -9.74 -14.07
CA ASP A 55 13.88 -9.71 -14.97
C ASP A 55 12.69 -8.96 -14.37
N THR A 56 12.59 -8.92 -13.04
CA THR A 56 11.47 -8.29 -12.34
C THR A 56 11.89 -7.74 -10.98
N ILE A 57 11.21 -6.70 -10.54
CA ILE A 57 11.26 -6.18 -9.18
C ILE A 57 9.85 -6.09 -8.64
N GLU A 58 9.67 -6.40 -7.36
CA GLU A 58 8.33 -6.44 -6.74
C GLU A 58 7.78 -5.02 -6.49
N THR A 59 8.65 -4.11 -6.08
CA THR A 59 8.25 -2.75 -5.67
C THR A 59 9.09 -1.70 -6.38
N LEU A 60 8.43 -0.76 -7.03
CA LEU A 60 9.05 0.41 -7.61
C LEU A 60 9.00 1.60 -6.64
N VAL A 61 10.05 2.42 -6.62
CA VAL A 61 10.01 3.72 -5.93
C VAL A 61 8.86 4.55 -6.48
N ILE A 62 7.94 4.99 -5.62
CA ILE A 62 6.67 5.59 -6.04
C ILE A 62 6.86 6.82 -6.93
N THR A 63 7.89 7.63 -6.69
CA THR A 63 8.22 8.81 -7.50
C THR A 63 8.65 8.47 -8.93
N LYS A 64 8.96 7.20 -9.20
CA LYS A 64 9.30 6.72 -10.55
C LYS A 64 8.07 6.27 -11.36
N VAL A 65 6.93 6.07 -10.72
CA VAL A 65 5.71 5.61 -11.39
C VAL A 65 5.33 6.51 -12.58
N PRO A 66 5.32 7.86 -12.48
CA PRO A 66 5.02 8.72 -13.62
C PRO A 66 5.98 8.55 -14.79
N VAL A 67 7.27 8.34 -14.50
CA VAL A 67 8.30 8.15 -15.51
C VAL A 67 8.06 6.85 -16.29
N TYR A 68 7.85 5.74 -15.58
CA TYR A 68 7.56 4.46 -16.22
C TYR A 68 6.22 4.45 -16.96
N LYS A 69 5.18 5.11 -16.42
CA LYS A 69 3.91 5.30 -17.16
C LYS A 69 4.09 6.02 -18.49
N ARG A 70 4.98 7.00 -18.56
CA ARG A 70 5.24 7.78 -19.79
C ARG A 70 6.18 7.06 -20.75
N ASP A 71 7.32 6.57 -20.26
CA ASP A 71 8.45 6.15 -21.09
C ASP A 71 8.44 4.64 -21.38
N ASN A 72 7.97 3.82 -20.44
CA ASN A 72 8.00 2.36 -20.55
C ASN A 72 6.75 1.69 -19.95
N PRO A 73 5.53 2.03 -20.43
CA PRO A 73 4.29 1.52 -19.83
C PRO A 73 4.15 0.00 -19.91
N SER A 74 4.80 -0.65 -20.88
CA SER A 74 4.72 -2.10 -21.06
C SER A 74 5.40 -2.92 -19.96
N VAL A 75 6.35 -2.33 -19.24
CA VAL A 75 7.04 -3.02 -18.14
C VAL A 75 6.46 -2.68 -16.75
N LEU A 76 5.62 -1.63 -16.67
CA LEU A 76 4.97 -1.24 -15.43
C LEU A 76 3.67 -2.00 -15.23
N ARG A 77 3.55 -2.68 -14.09
CA ARG A 77 2.30 -3.31 -13.63
C ARG A 77 1.83 -2.63 -12.36
N LEU A 78 0.61 -2.11 -12.40
CA LEU A 78 -0.10 -1.55 -11.24
C LEU A 78 -1.33 -2.43 -11.03
N GLU A 79 -1.23 -3.37 -10.13
CA GLU A 79 -2.28 -4.34 -9.86
C GLU A 79 -3.01 -4.00 -8.56
N PRO A 80 -4.32 -4.23 -8.48
CA PRO A 80 -5.05 -4.10 -7.24
C PRO A 80 -4.46 -5.00 -6.15
N PHE A 81 -4.21 -4.42 -4.99
CA PHE A 81 -3.72 -5.14 -3.82
C PHE A 81 -4.86 -5.35 -2.81
N VAL A 82 -4.96 -6.57 -2.28
CA VAL A 82 -5.96 -6.92 -1.26
C VAL A 82 -5.48 -6.44 0.11
N GLY A 83 -5.56 -5.13 0.32
CA GLY A 83 -5.13 -4.51 1.56
C GLY A 83 -5.57 -3.05 1.62
N THR A 84 -5.72 -2.55 2.84
CA THR A 84 -6.07 -1.15 3.09
C THR A 84 -5.10 -0.57 4.12
N TYR A 85 -4.45 0.53 3.76
CA TYR A 85 -3.67 1.31 4.71
C TYR A 85 -4.61 2.17 5.55
N PHE A 86 -4.51 2.11 6.87
CA PHE A 86 -5.36 2.87 7.76
C PHE A 86 -4.63 3.24 9.06
N TYR A 87 -5.06 4.33 9.69
CA TYR A 87 -4.61 4.69 11.02
C TYR A 87 -5.48 4.04 12.09
N ARG A 88 -4.84 3.44 13.09
CA ARG A 88 -5.52 2.94 14.29
C ARG A 88 -5.70 4.08 15.27
N ILE A 89 -6.92 4.31 15.70
CA ILE A 89 -7.25 5.37 16.63
C ILE A 89 -7.36 4.80 18.04
N ASN A 90 -6.64 5.37 19.00
CA ASN A 90 -6.82 5.02 20.41
C ASN A 90 -8.09 5.69 20.96
N VAL A 91 -9.17 4.93 20.98
CA VAL A 91 -10.51 5.41 21.41
C VAL A 91 -10.67 5.56 22.91
N THR A 92 -9.64 5.27 23.72
CA THR A 92 -9.71 5.39 25.19
C THR A 92 -9.19 6.73 25.69
N ARG A 93 -8.71 7.61 24.81
CA ARG A 93 -8.12 8.89 25.17
C ARG A 93 -8.88 10.06 24.56
N PRO A 94 -9.30 11.06 25.38
CA PRO A 94 -9.84 12.31 24.84
C PRO A 94 -8.83 13.03 23.93
N PRO A 95 -9.27 13.68 22.83
CA PRO A 95 -10.66 13.80 22.37
C PRO A 95 -11.09 12.64 21.44
N LEU A 96 -10.27 11.60 21.29
CA LEU A 96 -10.51 10.50 20.35
C LEU A 96 -11.50 9.45 20.87
N ASP A 97 -11.96 9.56 22.10
CA ASP A 97 -13.06 8.79 22.69
C ASP A 97 -14.41 9.22 22.14
N ASP A 98 -14.56 10.46 21.67
CA ASP A 98 -15.78 10.93 20.99
C ASP A 98 -15.82 10.45 19.51
N PRO A 99 -16.86 9.69 19.09
CA PRO A 99 -17.00 9.22 17.72
C PRO A 99 -17.15 10.36 16.69
N ARG A 100 -17.71 11.51 17.10
CA ARG A 100 -17.85 12.69 16.22
C ARG A 100 -16.49 13.26 15.84
N VAL A 101 -15.56 13.31 16.80
CA VAL A 101 -14.18 13.74 16.55
C VAL A 101 -13.48 12.79 15.58
N ARG A 102 -13.58 11.48 15.81
CA ARG A 102 -12.99 10.49 14.90
C ARG A 102 -13.54 10.58 13.49
N LEU A 103 -14.86 10.74 13.36
CA LEU A 103 -15.51 10.89 12.06
C LEU A 103 -15.08 12.19 11.37
N ALA A 104 -14.99 13.29 12.12
CA ALA A 104 -14.53 14.57 11.60
C ALA A 104 -13.09 14.48 11.04
N LEU A 105 -12.19 13.84 11.78
CA LEU A 105 -10.81 13.61 11.31
C LEU A 105 -10.79 12.74 10.04
N ALA A 106 -11.57 11.68 9.98
CA ALA A 106 -11.63 10.82 8.80
C ALA A 106 -12.22 11.53 7.57
N MET A 107 -13.18 12.43 7.75
CA MET A 107 -13.80 13.23 6.70
C MET A 107 -12.94 14.43 6.26
N SER A 108 -11.95 14.85 7.07
CA SER A 108 -11.06 15.97 6.74
C SER A 108 -9.90 15.57 5.82
N VAL A 109 -9.66 14.28 5.60
CA VAL A 109 -8.56 13.77 4.76
C VAL A 109 -9.01 13.62 3.32
N ASP A 110 -8.45 14.45 2.44
CA ASP A 110 -8.63 14.34 0.98
C ASP A 110 -7.78 13.17 0.42
N LYS A 111 -8.36 11.98 0.47
CA LYS A 111 -7.70 10.75 0.01
C LYS A 111 -7.48 10.72 -1.50
N GLU A 112 -8.34 11.39 -2.28
CA GLU A 112 -8.20 11.46 -3.73
C GLU A 112 -6.99 12.28 -4.12
N SER A 113 -6.80 13.47 -3.55
CA SER A 113 -5.59 14.27 -3.77
C SER A 113 -4.33 13.54 -3.32
N ILE A 114 -4.36 12.86 -2.17
CA ILE A 114 -3.22 12.05 -1.70
C ILE A 114 -2.89 10.94 -2.72
N CYS A 115 -3.88 10.16 -3.16
CA CYS A 115 -3.63 9.06 -4.08
C CYS A 115 -3.16 9.55 -5.46
N ASN A 116 -3.71 10.64 -5.97
CA ASN A 116 -3.40 11.11 -7.32
C ASN A 116 -2.14 11.96 -7.38
N GLU A 117 -1.94 12.88 -6.43
CA GLU A 117 -0.87 13.89 -6.49
C GLU A 117 0.38 13.46 -5.72
N VAL A 118 0.21 12.84 -4.53
CA VAL A 118 1.34 12.42 -3.69
C VAL A 118 1.79 11.01 -4.05
N LEU A 119 0.83 10.11 -4.31
CA LEU A 119 1.08 8.70 -4.62
C LEU A 119 1.00 8.38 -6.12
N PHE A 120 0.93 9.41 -6.98
CA PHE A 120 1.00 9.34 -8.44
C PHE A 120 0.03 8.33 -9.07
N GLY A 121 -1.14 8.13 -8.46
CA GLY A 121 -2.15 7.19 -8.92
C GLY A 121 -1.70 5.71 -8.83
N ALA A 122 -0.77 5.38 -7.94
CA ALA A 122 -0.36 4.01 -7.66
C ALA A 122 -1.30 3.31 -6.66
N PHE A 123 -2.14 4.07 -5.96
CA PHE A 123 -3.10 3.56 -4.98
C PHE A 123 -4.50 4.10 -5.25
N THR A 124 -5.51 3.37 -4.78
CA THR A 124 -6.92 3.77 -4.88
C THR A 124 -7.40 4.34 -3.55
N PRO A 125 -8.13 5.47 -3.54
CA PRO A 125 -8.70 6.03 -2.31
C PRO A 125 -9.63 5.03 -1.63
N ALA A 126 -9.39 4.70 -0.35
CA ALA A 126 -10.22 3.80 0.42
C ALA A 126 -11.33 4.58 1.14
N VAL A 127 -12.58 4.22 0.90
CA VAL A 127 -13.75 4.75 1.63
C VAL A 127 -14.24 3.80 2.73
N ALA A 128 -13.83 2.54 2.67
CA ALA A 128 -14.13 1.47 3.63
C ALA A 128 -12.88 0.66 3.94
N LEU A 129 -12.95 -0.16 5.00
CA LEU A 129 -11.82 -1.02 5.40
C LEU A 129 -11.56 -2.15 4.39
N THR A 130 -12.62 -2.75 3.89
CA THR A 130 -12.51 -3.83 2.89
C THR A 130 -12.45 -3.22 1.49
N PRO A 131 -11.40 -3.49 0.70
CA PRO A 131 -11.34 -3.08 -0.70
C PRO A 131 -12.52 -3.63 -1.51
N PRO A 132 -13.00 -2.91 -2.54
CA PRO A 132 -14.11 -3.38 -3.35
C PRO A 132 -13.76 -4.62 -4.18
N GLY A 133 -14.76 -5.47 -4.45
CA GLY A 133 -14.63 -6.62 -5.36
C GLY A 133 -13.99 -7.87 -4.76
N ILE A 134 -13.65 -7.88 -3.48
CA ILE A 134 -13.13 -9.07 -2.80
C ILE A 134 -14.25 -10.08 -2.59
N GLY A 135 -14.19 -11.22 -3.29
CA GLY A 135 -15.22 -12.26 -3.22
C GLY A 135 -16.62 -11.77 -3.62
N GLY A 136 -16.69 -10.70 -4.43
CA GLY A 136 -17.95 -10.06 -4.81
C GLY A 136 -18.51 -9.09 -3.75
N TYR A 137 -17.83 -8.89 -2.63
CA TYR A 137 -18.25 -7.95 -1.59
C TYR A 137 -17.95 -6.50 -1.99
N THR A 138 -18.92 -5.62 -1.72
CA THR A 138 -18.74 -4.16 -1.77
C THR A 138 -19.35 -3.56 -0.51
N ALA A 139 -18.61 -2.69 0.17
CA ALA A 139 -19.10 -2.03 1.37
C ALA A 139 -20.26 -1.08 1.02
N GLU A 140 -21.39 -1.21 1.74
CA GLU A 140 -22.54 -0.32 1.57
C GLU A 140 -22.33 1.06 2.20
N ALA A 141 -21.45 1.14 3.21
CA ALA A 141 -21.13 2.37 3.92
C ALA A 141 -19.64 2.70 3.80
N GLY A 142 -19.35 3.98 3.68
CA GLY A 142 -17.98 4.47 3.62
C GLY A 142 -17.89 5.91 4.11
N ILE A 143 -16.65 6.37 4.31
CA ILE A 143 -16.35 7.74 4.74
C ILE A 143 -15.68 8.47 3.58
N SER A 144 -16.38 9.46 3.03
CA SER A 144 -15.89 10.34 1.99
C SER A 144 -15.33 11.64 2.58
N TYR A 145 -14.49 12.33 1.82
CA TYR A 145 -14.03 13.67 2.15
C TYR A 145 -15.19 14.66 2.18
N ASP A 146 -15.36 15.35 3.30
CA ASP A 146 -16.36 16.42 3.48
C ASP A 146 -15.89 17.35 4.60
N LEU A 147 -15.18 18.39 4.23
CA LEU A 147 -14.59 19.32 5.20
C LEU A 147 -15.67 20.15 5.93
N ALA A 148 -16.80 20.45 5.27
CA ALA A 148 -17.88 21.20 5.90
C ALA A 148 -18.53 20.38 7.03
N LYS A 149 -18.83 19.12 6.75
CA LYS A 149 -19.37 18.19 7.75
C LYS A 149 -18.38 17.87 8.86
N ALA A 150 -17.08 17.73 8.53
CA ALA A 150 -16.03 17.56 9.51
C ALA A 150 -15.98 18.71 10.53
N LYS A 151 -16.05 19.97 10.06
CA LYS A 151 -16.08 21.15 10.92
C LYS A 151 -17.35 21.21 11.79
N ALA A 152 -18.50 20.84 11.23
CA ALA A 152 -19.75 20.78 11.98
C ALA A 152 -19.66 19.77 13.12
N LEU A 153 -19.17 18.56 12.84
CA LEU A 153 -18.97 17.51 13.84
C LEU A 153 -18.02 17.90 14.96
N LEU A 154 -16.92 18.60 14.64
CA LEU A 154 -16.01 19.15 15.68
C LEU A 154 -16.71 20.19 16.55
N THR A 155 -17.52 21.05 15.96
CA THR A 155 -18.31 22.06 16.70
C THR A 155 -19.30 21.39 17.65
N GLU A 156 -20.05 20.38 17.17
CA GLU A 156 -20.97 19.58 17.97
C GLU A 156 -20.28 18.81 19.12
N ALA A 157 -19.01 18.40 18.89
CA ALA A 157 -18.20 17.75 19.90
C ALA A 157 -17.57 18.72 20.93
N GLY A 158 -17.83 20.04 20.79
CA GLY A 158 -17.31 21.07 21.68
C GLY A 158 -15.95 21.66 21.28
N PHE A 159 -15.48 21.39 20.05
CA PHE A 159 -14.21 21.88 19.51
C PHE A 159 -14.41 22.77 18.26
N PRO A 160 -15.12 23.89 18.34
CA PRO A 160 -15.31 24.77 17.20
C PRO A 160 -13.97 25.21 16.62
N GLU A 161 -13.76 24.98 15.32
CA GLU A 161 -12.49 25.28 14.63
C GLU A 161 -11.25 24.60 15.29
N GLY A 162 -11.45 23.49 16.03
CA GLY A 162 -10.39 22.81 16.76
C GLY A 162 -9.97 23.48 18.08
N LYS A 163 -10.63 24.57 18.48
CA LYS A 163 -10.27 25.28 19.72
C LYS A 163 -10.49 24.42 20.95
N GLY A 164 -9.48 24.35 21.82
CA GLY A 164 -9.49 23.54 23.06
C GLY A 164 -9.21 22.04 22.85
N MET A 165 -9.05 21.59 21.63
CA MET A 165 -8.61 20.22 21.36
C MET A 165 -7.12 20.06 21.71
N ARG A 166 -6.78 18.93 22.33
CA ARG A 166 -5.38 18.56 22.56
C ARG A 166 -4.70 18.17 21.27
N ASP A 167 -3.38 18.28 21.26
CA ASP A 167 -2.57 17.76 20.15
C ASP A 167 -2.82 16.26 19.99
N ILE A 168 -2.93 15.83 18.73
CA ILE A 168 -3.07 14.43 18.36
C ILE A 168 -1.74 13.98 17.78
N GLU A 169 -1.13 13.00 18.44
CA GLU A 169 0.11 12.39 17.98
C GLU A 169 -0.19 11.27 16.98
N ILE A 170 0.53 11.27 15.86
CA ILE A 170 0.46 10.23 14.84
C ILE A 170 1.79 9.48 14.83
N LEU A 171 1.74 8.19 15.13
CA LEU A 171 2.87 7.29 15.00
C LEU A 171 2.84 6.66 13.59
N TYR A 172 3.94 6.78 12.87
CA TYR A 172 4.11 6.18 11.55
C TYR A 172 5.50 5.52 11.46
N ASN A 173 5.62 4.56 10.53
CA ASN A 173 6.90 3.92 10.25
C ASN A 173 7.73 4.78 9.29
N GLU A 174 9.04 4.72 9.40
CA GLU A 174 9.93 5.22 8.35
C GLU A 174 9.78 4.34 7.10
N SER A 175 9.72 4.98 5.94
CA SER A 175 9.58 4.34 4.62
C SER A 175 10.91 4.34 3.86
#